data_0c9adae7dba856028e93753199fa9ef8
#
_entry.id   0c9adae7dba856028e93753199fa9ef8
#
_cell.length_a   1.000
_cell.length_b   1.000
_cell.length_c   1.000
_cell.angle_alpha   90.00
_cell.angle_beta   90.00
_cell.angle_gamma   90.00
#
_symmetry.space_group_name_H-M   'P 1'
#
loop_
_entity.id
_entity.type
_entity.pdbx_description
1 polymer ?
#
loop_
_entity_poly.entity_id
_entity_poly.type
_entity_poly.pdbx_seq_one_letter_code
_entity_poly.pdbx_strand_id
1 'polypeptide(L)'
;EAEMTKAIQEGKPFYLNMSHYAVHQPFEADHRYLDKYKDSGKGHMAEAFATLVEGMDKSLGDLMQYLEDQGVAENTLILFLGDNGGDAPLGGPADYGSSAPLRGKKGSEYEGGVRVPFIAAWAKPDAKNKFQKKYPIAQNAVQLQQGTVMDLYPTILSVAHVKPPKHYALDGADLKKLFQGKEDKKHRDDFLMHFPHGEHRANYFTTYRKGDWKLIYYYH
;
A
#
# COMPACT_ATOMS: atom_id res chain seq x y z
N GLU A 1 -11.32 -14.91 -7.29
CA GLU A 1 -11.23 -15.25 -8.74
C GLU A 1 -12.63 -15.30 -9.39
N ALA A 2 -13.64 -15.98 -8.81
CA ALA A 2 -14.96 -16.19 -9.44
C ALA A 2 -15.60 -14.89 -9.99
N GLU A 3 -15.63 -13.82 -9.23
CA GLU A 3 -16.21 -12.53 -9.66
C GLU A 3 -15.41 -11.88 -10.80
N MET A 4 -14.08 -11.99 -10.78
CA MET A 4 -13.25 -11.52 -11.89
C MET A 4 -13.48 -12.34 -13.15
N THR A 5 -13.54 -13.70 -13.01
CA THR A 5 -13.85 -14.59 -14.13
C THR A 5 -15.16 -14.18 -14.80
N LYS A 6 -16.21 -13.97 -14.00
CA LYS A 6 -17.51 -13.54 -14.49
C LYS A 6 -17.44 -12.21 -15.24
N ALA A 7 -16.78 -11.20 -14.66
CA ALA A 7 -16.64 -9.90 -15.29
C ALA A 7 -15.87 -10.01 -16.62
N ILE A 8 -14.79 -10.78 -16.65
CA ILE A 8 -13.99 -11.02 -17.87
C ILE A 8 -14.84 -11.68 -18.94
N GLN A 9 -15.59 -12.73 -18.62
CA GLN A 9 -16.48 -13.44 -19.55
C GLN A 9 -17.59 -12.54 -20.11
N GLU A 10 -18.09 -11.62 -19.28
CA GLU A 10 -19.10 -10.64 -19.66
C GLU A 10 -18.50 -9.42 -20.41
N GLY A 11 -17.18 -9.36 -20.58
CA GLY A 11 -16.49 -8.20 -21.20
C GLY A 11 -16.59 -6.91 -20.37
N LYS A 12 -16.79 -7.03 -19.08
CA LYS A 12 -16.94 -5.91 -18.14
C LYS A 12 -15.64 -5.61 -17.39
N PRO A 13 -15.35 -4.33 -17.09
CA PRO A 13 -14.26 -4.01 -16.17
C PRO A 13 -14.59 -4.52 -14.77
N PHE A 14 -13.55 -4.80 -13.99
CA PHE A 14 -13.68 -5.15 -12.58
C PHE A 14 -12.81 -4.23 -11.72
N TYR A 15 -13.20 -4.11 -10.47
CA TYR A 15 -12.41 -3.53 -9.38
C TYR A 15 -12.35 -4.56 -8.24
N LEU A 16 -11.15 -4.91 -7.84
CA LEU A 16 -10.91 -5.83 -6.72
C LEU A 16 -10.16 -5.09 -5.61
N ASN A 17 -10.76 -5.02 -4.42
CA ASN A 17 -10.04 -4.64 -3.21
C ASN A 17 -9.72 -5.92 -2.44
N MET A 18 -8.45 -6.30 -2.42
CA MET A 18 -7.97 -7.52 -1.81
C MET A 18 -7.31 -7.21 -0.47
N SER A 19 -8.10 -7.14 0.57
CA SER A 19 -7.64 -6.86 1.93
C SER A 19 -7.17 -8.14 2.60
N HIS A 20 -5.85 -8.38 2.63
CA HIS A 20 -5.28 -9.48 3.37
C HIS A 20 -5.36 -9.22 4.87
N TYR A 21 -5.70 -10.24 5.66
CA TYR A 21 -5.56 -10.17 7.11
C TYR A 21 -4.08 -10.22 7.55
N ALA A 22 -3.28 -10.95 6.79
CA ALA A 22 -1.83 -10.93 6.96
C ALA A 22 -1.32 -9.48 6.72
N VAL A 23 -0.47 -8.98 7.58
CA VAL A 23 0.32 -9.65 8.61
C VAL A 23 -0.14 -9.28 10.03
N HIS A 24 -1.44 -9.14 10.27
CA HIS A 24 -1.99 -8.74 11.57
C HIS A 24 -1.96 -9.90 12.58
N GLN A 25 -1.95 -9.56 13.87
CA GLN A 25 -2.08 -10.53 14.96
C GLN A 25 -3.47 -11.22 14.95
N PRO A 26 -3.58 -12.47 15.43
CA PRO A 26 -2.52 -13.34 15.95
C PRO A 26 -1.58 -13.82 14.86
N PHE A 27 -0.27 -13.94 15.19
CA PHE A 27 0.72 -14.43 14.25
C PHE A 27 0.69 -15.97 14.20
N GLU A 28 -0.19 -16.50 13.41
CA GLU A 28 -0.26 -17.94 13.13
C GLU A 28 0.57 -18.22 11.86
N ALA A 29 1.53 -19.15 12.01
CA ALA A 29 2.44 -19.44 10.91
C ALA A 29 1.71 -20.12 9.73
N ASP A 30 2.02 -19.68 8.54
CA ASP A 30 1.68 -20.46 7.34
C ASP A 30 2.63 -21.65 7.23
N HIS A 31 2.11 -22.83 7.53
CA HIS A 31 2.90 -24.06 7.58
C HIS A 31 3.58 -24.42 6.26
N ARG A 32 3.10 -23.89 5.13
CA ARG A 32 3.74 -24.10 3.82
C ARG A 32 5.17 -23.52 3.76
N TYR A 33 5.45 -22.50 4.58
CA TYR A 33 6.70 -21.74 4.55
C TYR A 33 7.51 -21.84 5.85
N LEU A 34 6.99 -22.52 6.89
CA LEU A 34 7.58 -22.52 8.21
C LEU A 34 9.02 -23.09 8.20
N ASP A 35 9.25 -24.16 7.43
CA ASP A 35 10.59 -24.78 7.33
C ASP A 35 11.67 -23.83 6.82
N LYS A 36 11.31 -22.79 6.09
CA LYS A 36 12.22 -21.78 5.56
C LYS A 36 12.70 -20.80 6.62
N TYR A 37 11.91 -20.58 7.65
CA TYR A 37 12.14 -19.55 8.67
C TYR A 37 12.40 -20.10 10.07
N LYS A 38 12.08 -21.37 10.33
CA LYS A 38 12.42 -22.04 11.59
C LYS A 38 13.92 -21.95 11.80
N ASP A 39 14.34 -21.84 13.04
CA ASP A 39 15.73 -21.71 13.42
C ASP A 39 16.43 -20.40 12.97
N SER A 40 15.67 -19.37 12.61
CA SER A 40 16.19 -18.04 12.27
C SER A 40 16.88 -17.33 13.44
N GLY A 41 16.68 -17.80 14.67
CA GLY A 41 17.12 -17.15 15.90
C GLY A 41 16.31 -15.89 16.28
N LYS A 42 15.22 -15.58 15.56
CA LYS A 42 14.38 -14.41 15.83
C LYS A 42 13.18 -14.71 16.73
N GLY A 43 12.90 -15.97 17.03
CA GLY A 43 11.79 -16.43 17.84
C GLY A 43 10.51 -16.68 17.04
N HIS A 44 9.63 -17.51 17.59
CA HIS A 44 8.46 -18.05 16.89
C HIS A 44 7.51 -17.01 16.31
N MET A 45 7.30 -15.87 16.98
CA MET A 45 6.39 -14.83 16.44
C MET A 45 6.98 -14.16 15.21
N ALA A 46 8.28 -13.91 15.18
CA ALA A 46 8.95 -13.32 14.01
C ALA A 46 9.00 -14.30 12.84
N GLU A 47 9.21 -15.58 13.13
CA GLU A 47 9.18 -16.66 12.14
C GLU A 47 7.78 -16.81 11.53
N ALA A 48 6.74 -16.82 12.38
CA ALA A 48 5.35 -16.82 11.92
C ALA A 48 5.02 -15.60 11.07
N PHE A 49 5.43 -14.40 11.51
CA PHE A 49 5.24 -13.17 10.75
C PHE A 49 5.90 -13.26 9.35
N ALA A 50 7.11 -13.80 9.26
CA ALA A 50 7.80 -13.98 7.98
C ALA A 50 7.01 -14.90 7.02
N THR A 51 6.42 -15.98 7.55
CA THR A 51 5.59 -16.88 6.75
C THR A 51 4.31 -16.21 6.25
N LEU A 52 3.72 -15.30 7.05
CA LEU A 52 2.54 -14.53 6.65
C LEU A 52 2.86 -13.55 5.52
N VAL A 53 4.04 -12.89 5.58
CA VAL A 53 4.53 -12.03 4.49
C VAL A 53 4.68 -12.84 3.20
N GLU A 54 5.31 -14.02 3.26
CA GLU A 54 5.49 -14.89 2.10
C GLU A 54 4.18 -15.41 1.55
N GLY A 55 3.22 -15.75 2.42
CA GLY A 55 1.88 -16.16 2.01
C GLY A 55 1.12 -15.05 1.27
N MET A 56 1.27 -13.80 1.72
CA MET A 56 0.69 -12.63 1.04
C MET A 56 1.34 -12.40 -0.33
N ASP A 57 2.67 -12.48 -0.41
CA ASP A 57 3.42 -12.35 -1.66
C ASP A 57 3.02 -13.43 -2.67
N LYS A 58 2.92 -14.69 -2.22
CA LYS A 58 2.42 -15.80 -3.05
C LYS A 58 1.01 -15.54 -3.57
N SER A 59 0.13 -15.01 -2.72
CA SER A 59 -1.24 -14.68 -3.12
C SER A 59 -1.29 -13.62 -4.24
N LEU A 60 -0.42 -12.61 -4.16
CA LEU A 60 -0.28 -11.62 -5.23
C LEU A 60 0.28 -12.26 -6.50
N GLY A 61 1.29 -13.11 -6.38
CA GLY A 61 1.86 -13.85 -7.51
C GLY A 61 0.83 -14.71 -8.23
N ASP A 62 -0.02 -15.43 -7.48
CA ASP A 62 -1.10 -16.25 -8.04
C ASP A 62 -2.14 -15.40 -8.76
N LEU A 63 -2.48 -14.24 -8.20
CA LEU A 63 -3.38 -13.29 -8.86
C LEU A 63 -2.78 -12.77 -10.18
N MET A 64 -1.51 -12.41 -10.18
CA MET A 64 -0.83 -11.95 -11.40
C MET A 64 -0.81 -13.02 -12.47
N GLN A 65 -0.51 -14.27 -12.10
CA GLN A 65 -0.54 -15.41 -13.02
C GLN A 65 -1.96 -15.62 -13.58
N TYR A 66 -2.97 -15.58 -12.71
CA TYR A 66 -4.37 -15.69 -13.14
C TYR A 66 -4.74 -14.60 -14.16
N LEU A 67 -4.35 -13.36 -13.95
CA LEU A 67 -4.62 -12.25 -14.88
C LEU A 67 -3.94 -12.46 -16.25
N GLU A 68 -2.75 -13.07 -16.23
CA GLU A 68 -2.01 -13.40 -17.45
C GLU A 68 -2.70 -14.54 -18.21
N ASP A 69 -3.10 -15.60 -17.51
CA ASP A 69 -3.82 -16.77 -18.07
C ASP A 69 -5.18 -16.36 -18.68
N GLN A 70 -5.82 -15.33 -18.08
CA GLN A 70 -7.08 -14.77 -18.62
C GLN A 70 -6.87 -13.77 -19.76
N GLY A 71 -5.62 -13.42 -20.10
CA GLY A 71 -5.30 -12.47 -21.17
C GLY A 71 -5.70 -11.02 -20.88
N VAL A 72 -5.78 -10.64 -19.60
CA VAL A 72 -6.18 -9.28 -19.17
C VAL A 72 -5.09 -8.53 -18.42
N ALA A 73 -3.92 -9.14 -18.24
CA ALA A 73 -2.83 -8.55 -17.45
C ALA A 73 -2.35 -7.19 -17.98
N GLU A 74 -2.29 -7.01 -19.33
CA GLU A 74 -1.90 -5.75 -19.95
C GLU A 74 -2.92 -4.61 -19.71
N ASN A 75 -4.16 -4.96 -19.31
CA ASN A 75 -5.23 -4.00 -19.02
C ASN A 75 -5.55 -3.89 -17.53
N THR A 76 -4.76 -4.53 -16.67
CA THR A 76 -4.99 -4.53 -15.22
C THR A 76 -3.90 -3.74 -14.51
N LEU A 77 -4.30 -2.68 -13.80
CA LEU A 77 -3.45 -1.92 -12.89
C LEU A 77 -3.47 -2.58 -11.52
N ILE A 78 -2.30 -2.80 -10.95
CA ILE A 78 -2.11 -3.27 -9.57
C ILE A 78 -1.60 -2.09 -8.74
N LEU A 79 -2.28 -1.83 -7.62
CA LEU A 79 -1.86 -0.91 -6.57
C LEU A 79 -1.65 -1.74 -5.30
N PHE A 80 -0.41 -1.85 -4.85
CA PHE A 80 -0.07 -2.51 -3.60
C PHE A 80 0.31 -1.47 -2.57
N LEU A 81 -0.28 -1.54 -1.37
CA LEU A 81 0.07 -0.64 -0.27
C LEU A 81 -0.16 -1.31 1.08
N GLY A 82 0.58 -0.85 2.09
CA GLY A 82 0.27 -1.11 3.50
C GLY A 82 -0.80 -0.15 4.01
N ASP A 83 -1.49 -0.54 5.07
CA ASP A 83 -2.53 0.28 5.73
C ASP A 83 -1.95 1.18 6.82
N ASN A 84 -0.85 0.75 7.46
CA ASN A 84 -0.10 1.47 8.49
C ASN A 84 1.37 1.04 8.52
N GLY A 85 2.15 1.71 9.34
CA GLY A 85 3.56 1.35 9.53
C GLY A 85 3.78 -0.06 10.03
N GLY A 86 4.98 -0.59 9.85
CA GLY A 86 5.35 -1.95 10.23
C GLY A 86 5.14 -2.26 11.71
N ASP A 87 4.82 -3.51 12.01
CA ASP A 87 4.63 -4.01 13.38
C ASP A 87 5.25 -5.42 13.55
N ALA A 88 6.33 -5.69 12.84
CA ALA A 88 7.03 -6.97 12.92
C ALA A 88 7.50 -7.25 14.36
N PRO A 89 7.23 -8.44 14.92
CA PRO A 89 7.52 -8.78 16.32
C PRO A 89 8.99 -9.19 16.50
N LEU A 90 9.90 -8.24 16.34
CA LEU A 90 11.35 -8.50 16.42
C LEU A 90 11.89 -8.59 17.85
N GLY A 91 11.10 -8.10 18.84
CA GLY A 91 11.46 -8.08 20.25
C GLY A 91 12.52 -7.05 20.63
N GLY A 92 12.58 -6.68 21.93
CA GLY A 92 13.57 -5.78 22.49
C GLY A 92 13.73 -4.45 21.72
N PRO A 93 14.94 -3.90 21.65
CA PRO A 93 15.19 -2.66 20.91
C PRO A 93 14.88 -2.77 19.40
N ALA A 94 14.99 -3.95 18.81
CA ALA A 94 14.69 -4.19 17.40
C ALA A 94 13.18 -4.09 17.10
N ASP A 95 12.32 -4.26 18.08
CA ASP A 95 10.87 -4.11 17.92
C ASP A 95 10.47 -2.68 17.54
N TYR A 96 11.21 -1.68 18.03
CA TYR A 96 11.02 -0.27 17.62
C TYR A 96 11.58 0.04 16.25
N GLY A 97 12.42 -0.83 15.71
CA GLY A 97 13.03 -0.70 14.39
C GLY A 97 12.31 -1.46 13.27
N SER A 98 11.10 -1.96 13.51
CA SER A 98 10.36 -2.74 12.50
C SER A 98 10.05 -1.97 11.21
N SER A 99 10.14 -0.66 11.23
CA SER A 99 10.04 0.23 10.06
C SER A 99 11.37 0.93 9.73
N ALA A 100 12.50 0.44 10.21
CA ALA A 100 13.81 1.04 9.97
C ALA A 100 14.07 1.28 8.46
N PRO A 101 14.75 2.38 8.08
CA PRO A 101 15.40 3.39 8.94
C PRO A 101 14.45 4.46 9.52
N LEU A 102 13.15 4.33 9.33
CA LEU A 102 12.17 5.28 9.87
C LEU A 102 11.98 5.05 11.37
N ARG A 103 11.84 6.15 12.12
CA ARG A 103 11.56 6.10 13.55
C ARG A 103 10.12 5.66 13.80
N GLY A 104 9.92 4.81 14.81
CA GLY A 104 8.61 4.35 15.26
C GLY A 104 8.08 3.15 14.48
N LYS A 105 6.87 2.74 14.83
CA LYS A 105 6.16 1.61 14.26
C LYS A 105 4.66 1.88 14.29
N LYS A 106 3.84 0.94 13.84
CA LYS A 106 2.37 1.00 13.88
C LYS A 106 1.85 1.66 15.16
N GLY A 107 0.99 2.64 15.00
CA GLY A 107 0.35 3.38 16.09
C GLY A 107 1.17 4.55 16.64
N SER A 108 2.41 4.78 16.16
CA SER A 108 3.19 5.95 16.56
C SER A 108 2.99 7.14 15.63
N GLU A 109 3.27 8.33 16.16
CA GLU A 109 3.24 9.61 15.46
C GLU A 109 4.40 9.82 14.49
N TYR A 110 5.43 8.97 14.57
CA TYR A 110 6.63 9.05 13.75
C TYR A 110 6.43 8.47 12.36
N GLU A 111 7.38 8.74 11.46
CA GLU A 111 7.30 8.29 10.07
C GLU A 111 7.19 6.77 9.93
N GLY A 112 7.81 5.98 10.80
CA GLY A 112 7.69 4.52 10.80
C GLY A 112 6.30 4.00 11.16
N GLY A 113 5.45 4.82 11.81
CA GLY A 113 4.06 4.49 12.09
C GLY A 113 3.09 4.88 10.98
N VAL A 114 3.48 5.82 10.11
CA VAL A 114 2.60 6.48 9.14
C VAL A 114 2.95 6.14 7.69
N ARG A 115 4.24 6.09 7.35
CA ARG A 115 4.67 5.76 5.98
C ARG A 115 4.52 4.28 5.71
N VAL A 116 3.99 3.99 4.53
CA VAL A 116 3.72 2.63 4.08
C VAL A 116 4.41 2.35 2.74
N PRO A 117 4.76 1.09 2.45
CA PRO A 117 5.13 0.71 1.09
C PRO A 117 3.95 0.99 0.16
N PHE A 118 4.25 1.59 -1.00
CA PHE A 118 3.28 1.81 -2.06
C PHE A 118 3.91 1.51 -3.41
N ILE A 119 3.31 0.59 -4.15
CA ILE A 119 3.78 0.17 -5.48
C ILE A 119 2.61 0.28 -6.46
N ALA A 120 2.86 0.88 -7.61
CA ALA A 120 1.92 0.92 -8.71
C ALA A 120 2.57 0.31 -9.96
N ALA A 121 1.88 -0.63 -10.60
CA ALA A 121 2.36 -1.26 -11.82
C ALA A 121 1.19 -1.76 -12.68
N TRP A 122 1.36 -1.78 -14.00
CA TRP A 122 0.55 -2.63 -14.85
C TRP A 122 0.94 -4.09 -14.58
N ALA A 123 -0.03 -4.98 -14.44
CA ALA A 123 0.24 -6.39 -14.14
C ALA A 123 1.16 -7.02 -15.20
N LYS A 124 1.04 -6.56 -16.44
CA LYS A 124 2.00 -6.85 -17.51
C LYS A 124 2.26 -5.60 -18.35
N PRO A 125 3.47 -5.05 -18.33
CA PRO A 125 3.83 -3.89 -19.14
C PRO A 125 3.75 -4.19 -20.63
N ASP A 126 3.05 -3.33 -21.40
CA ASP A 126 3.00 -3.36 -22.86
C ASP A 126 3.02 -1.94 -23.44
N ALA A 127 4.12 -1.57 -24.05
CA ALA A 127 4.31 -0.27 -24.67
C ALA A 127 3.35 0.01 -25.85
N LYS A 128 2.71 -1.01 -26.41
CA LYS A 128 1.74 -0.87 -27.50
C LYS A 128 0.31 -0.71 -26.99
N ASN A 129 0.05 -1.10 -25.74
CA ASN A 129 -1.28 -1.05 -25.15
C ASN A 129 -1.82 0.38 -25.06
N LYS A 130 -3.04 0.61 -25.53
CA LYS A 130 -3.67 1.94 -25.61
C LYS A 130 -3.95 2.54 -24.22
N PHE A 131 -4.32 1.70 -23.26
CA PHE A 131 -4.62 2.15 -21.89
C PHE A 131 -3.33 2.54 -21.18
N GLN A 132 -2.27 1.74 -21.31
CA GLN A 132 -0.96 2.05 -20.74
C GLN A 132 -0.35 3.33 -21.34
N LYS A 133 -0.56 3.60 -22.62
CA LYS A 133 -0.17 4.88 -23.24
C LYS A 133 -0.92 6.08 -22.66
N LYS A 134 -2.20 5.91 -22.31
CA LYS A 134 -3.00 6.98 -21.69
C LYS A 134 -2.66 7.18 -20.22
N TYR A 135 -2.26 6.11 -19.54
CA TYR A 135 -1.91 6.11 -18.12
C TYR A 135 -0.54 5.43 -17.92
N PRO A 136 0.55 6.05 -18.40
CA PRO A 136 1.88 5.46 -18.30
C PRO A 136 2.37 5.42 -16.86
N ILE A 137 3.05 4.33 -16.52
CA ILE A 137 3.72 4.12 -15.24
C ILE A 137 5.20 3.95 -15.52
N ALA A 138 6.04 4.73 -14.84
CA ALA A 138 7.49 4.63 -14.96
C ALA A 138 7.98 3.30 -14.40
N GLN A 139 8.72 2.55 -15.21
CA GLN A 139 9.27 1.26 -14.81
C GLN A 139 10.58 1.47 -14.01
N ASN A 140 10.80 0.63 -12.99
CA ASN A 140 12.02 0.65 -12.17
C ASN A 140 12.36 2.03 -11.60
N ALA A 141 11.34 2.82 -11.28
CA ALA A 141 11.48 4.18 -10.77
C ALA A 141 11.01 4.29 -9.32
N VAL A 142 11.66 5.13 -8.56
CA VAL A 142 11.23 5.54 -7.23
C VAL A 142 10.75 6.98 -7.30
N GLN A 143 9.49 7.22 -6.91
CA GLN A 143 8.93 8.56 -6.80
C GLN A 143 9.04 9.04 -5.35
N LEU A 144 9.67 10.19 -5.15
CA LEU A 144 9.92 10.76 -3.81
C LEU A 144 8.87 11.80 -3.38
N GLN A 145 8.05 12.28 -4.31
CA GLN A 145 6.99 13.21 -3.96
C GLN A 145 5.92 12.49 -3.13
N GLN A 146 5.46 13.15 -2.08
CA GLN A 146 4.47 12.60 -1.15
C GLN A 146 3.15 12.31 -1.86
N GLY A 147 2.60 11.12 -1.63
CA GLY A 147 1.22 10.76 -1.87
C GLY A 147 0.56 10.31 -0.57
N THR A 148 -0.76 10.25 -0.55
CA THR A 148 -1.54 9.80 0.60
C THR A 148 -2.58 8.76 0.18
N VAL A 149 -3.12 8.01 1.14
CA VAL A 149 -4.21 7.06 0.87
C VAL A 149 -5.46 7.75 0.28
N MET A 150 -5.68 9.03 0.57
CA MET A 150 -6.78 9.82 0.01
C MET A 150 -6.68 9.97 -1.51
N ASP A 151 -5.47 9.88 -2.07
CA ASP A 151 -5.21 10.02 -3.50
C ASP A 151 -5.62 8.79 -4.31
N LEU A 152 -5.86 7.65 -3.64
CA LEU A 152 -6.24 6.41 -4.33
C LEU A 152 -7.58 6.51 -5.03
N TYR A 153 -8.59 7.07 -4.35
CA TYR A 153 -9.93 7.17 -4.93
C TYR A 153 -9.96 8.01 -6.22
N PRO A 154 -9.47 9.27 -6.26
CA PRO A 154 -9.39 10.01 -7.51
C PRO A 154 -8.51 9.37 -8.57
N THR A 155 -7.43 8.67 -8.16
CA THR A 155 -6.56 7.93 -9.08
C THR A 155 -7.30 6.77 -9.74
N ILE A 156 -8.04 5.97 -8.97
CA ILE A 156 -8.85 4.85 -9.48
C ILE A 156 -9.92 5.36 -10.45
N LEU A 157 -10.62 6.44 -10.09
CA LEU A 157 -11.59 7.07 -10.99
C LEU A 157 -10.95 7.53 -12.31
N SER A 158 -9.77 8.14 -12.23
CA SER A 158 -9.02 8.60 -13.40
C SER A 158 -8.62 7.43 -14.32
N VAL A 159 -8.10 6.33 -13.77
CA VAL A 159 -7.76 5.13 -14.53
C VAL A 159 -8.99 4.50 -15.18
N ALA A 160 -10.09 4.45 -14.44
CA ALA A 160 -11.36 3.90 -14.93
C ALA A 160 -12.13 4.85 -15.88
N HIS A 161 -11.60 6.06 -16.13
CA HIS A 161 -12.28 7.13 -16.89
C HIS A 161 -13.68 7.49 -16.36
N VAL A 162 -13.86 7.40 -15.04
CA VAL A 162 -15.08 7.77 -14.32
C VAL A 162 -14.91 9.16 -13.71
N LYS A 163 -15.91 10.00 -13.86
CA LYS A 163 -15.91 11.31 -13.20
C LYS A 163 -16.32 11.16 -11.74
N PRO A 164 -15.71 11.91 -10.82
CA PRO A 164 -16.18 11.93 -9.45
C PRO A 164 -17.65 12.43 -9.37
N PRO A 165 -18.38 12.04 -8.31
CA PRO A 165 -19.73 12.52 -8.11
C PRO A 165 -19.79 14.07 -8.09
N LYS A 166 -20.83 14.64 -8.70
CA LYS A 166 -21.04 16.09 -8.65
C LYS A 166 -21.27 16.53 -7.21
N HIS A 167 -20.73 17.68 -6.85
CA HIS A 167 -20.86 18.28 -5.51
C HIS A 167 -20.21 17.48 -4.36
N TYR A 168 -19.33 16.53 -4.69
CA TYR A 168 -18.53 15.82 -3.71
C TYR A 168 -17.09 16.32 -3.76
N ALA A 169 -16.64 16.94 -2.66
CA ALA A 169 -15.26 17.38 -2.53
C ALA A 169 -14.35 16.16 -2.25
N LEU A 170 -13.28 16.00 -3.01
CA LEU A 170 -12.27 14.98 -2.79
C LEU A 170 -11.10 15.59 -2.02
N ASP A 171 -10.65 14.91 -0.97
CA ASP A 171 -9.48 15.34 -0.20
C ASP A 171 -8.15 14.99 -0.91
N GLY A 172 -8.17 13.99 -1.78
CA GLY A 172 -7.02 13.52 -2.55
C GLY A 172 -6.99 14.04 -3.99
N ALA A 173 -5.88 13.79 -4.66
CA ALA A 173 -5.64 14.13 -6.07
C ALA A 173 -5.17 12.91 -6.87
N ASP A 174 -5.34 12.94 -8.21
CA ASP A 174 -4.87 11.87 -9.10
C ASP A 174 -3.34 11.78 -9.11
N LEU A 175 -2.82 10.60 -8.79
CA LEU A 175 -1.39 10.30 -8.76
C LEU A 175 -0.77 10.06 -10.15
N LYS A 176 -1.50 10.27 -11.22
CA LYS A 176 -1.06 9.97 -12.59
C LYS A 176 0.32 10.52 -12.93
N LYS A 177 0.62 11.77 -12.55
CA LYS A 177 1.94 12.36 -12.83
C LYS A 177 3.04 11.70 -12.01
N LEU A 178 2.76 11.39 -10.76
CA LEU A 178 3.70 10.69 -9.88
C LEU A 178 4.01 9.29 -10.42
N PHE A 179 3.00 8.58 -10.92
CA PHE A 179 3.20 7.27 -11.55
C PHE A 179 4.05 7.36 -12.82
N GLN A 180 4.04 8.48 -13.52
CA GLN A 180 4.93 8.74 -14.65
C GLN A 180 6.37 9.06 -14.25
N GLY A 181 6.70 9.05 -12.96
CA GLY A 181 7.99 9.50 -12.45
C GLY A 181 8.20 11.01 -12.51
N LYS A 182 7.12 11.79 -12.71
CA LYS A 182 7.17 13.25 -12.85
C LYS A 182 6.73 13.94 -11.57
N GLU A 183 7.30 15.10 -11.31
CA GLU A 183 6.80 15.99 -10.26
C GLU A 183 5.44 16.58 -10.66
N ASP A 184 4.52 16.64 -9.71
CA ASP A 184 3.28 17.41 -9.85
C ASP A 184 3.28 18.61 -8.88
N LYS A 185 3.59 19.79 -9.41
CA LYS A 185 3.61 21.05 -8.65
C LYS A 185 2.24 21.47 -8.09
N LYS A 186 1.15 20.85 -8.55
CA LYS A 186 -0.21 21.10 -8.06
C LYS A 186 -0.64 20.09 -7.01
N HIS A 187 0.11 19.00 -6.86
CA HIS A 187 -0.15 18.02 -5.83
C HIS A 187 0.23 18.61 -4.46
N ARG A 188 -0.52 18.28 -3.43
CA ARG A 188 -0.26 18.78 -2.08
C ARG A 188 1.10 18.30 -1.58
N ASP A 189 1.77 19.17 -0.85
CA ASP A 189 3.05 18.89 -0.19
C ASP A 189 2.90 18.77 1.33
N ASP A 190 1.65 18.77 1.82
CA ASP A 190 1.33 18.70 3.22
C ASP A 190 0.42 17.51 3.56
N PHE A 191 0.50 17.07 4.81
CA PHE A 191 -0.35 16.02 5.34
C PHE A 191 -0.65 16.28 6.82
N LEU A 192 -1.94 16.32 7.15
CA LEU A 192 -2.42 16.44 8.52
C LEU A 192 -3.04 15.10 8.94
N MET A 193 -2.61 14.58 10.06
CA MET A 193 -3.19 13.41 10.71
C MET A 193 -3.62 13.77 12.13
N HIS A 194 -4.90 13.71 12.38
CA HIS A 194 -5.47 13.85 13.70
C HIS A 194 -5.77 12.46 14.26
N PHE A 195 -5.12 12.10 15.36
CA PHE A 195 -5.21 10.76 15.94
C PHE A 195 -5.64 10.78 17.40
N PRO A 196 -6.92 11.02 17.68
CA PRO A 196 -7.48 11.06 19.04
C PRO A 196 -7.89 9.66 19.50
N HIS A 197 -7.04 8.65 19.27
CA HIS A 197 -7.43 7.25 19.43
C HIS A 197 -7.25 6.69 20.85
N GLY A 198 -6.75 7.45 21.78
CA GLY A 198 -6.47 6.99 23.12
C GLY A 198 -5.07 6.44 23.33
N GLU A 199 -4.73 6.24 24.56
CA GLU A 199 -3.43 5.73 24.99
C GLU A 199 -3.32 4.23 24.71
N HIS A 200 -2.81 3.90 23.53
CA HIS A 200 -2.52 2.50 23.16
C HIS A 200 -1.03 2.29 22.90
N ARG A 201 -0.47 3.01 21.95
CA ARG A 201 0.96 2.95 21.57
C ARG A 201 1.61 4.32 21.53
N ALA A 202 0.79 5.35 21.59
CA ALA A 202 1.18 6.75 21.68
C ALA A 202 0.11 7.52 22.45
N ASN A 203 0.43 8.73 22.92
CA ASN A 203 -0.54 9.66 23.45
C ASN A 203 -1.48 10.16 22.34
N TYR A 204 -2.56 10.86 22.73
CA TYR A 204 -3.38 11.57 21.76
C TYR A 204 -2.54 12.62 21.04
N PHE A 205 -2.51 12.60 19.71
CA PHE A 205 -1.69 13.52 18.96
C PHE A 205 -2.35 14.01 17.67
N THR A 206 -1.85 15.11 17.18
CA THR A 206 -2.04 15.56 15.81
C THR A 206 -0.66 15.79 15.19
N THR A 207 -0.45 15.30 13.98
CA THR A 207 0.75 15.63 13.23
C THR A 207 0.40 16.47 12.01
N TYR A 208 1.27 17.42 11.70
CA TYR A 208 1.24 18.15 10.44
C TYR A 208 2.62 18.08 9.81
N ARG A 209 2.68 17.53 8.61
CA ARG A 209 3.90 17.45 7.82
C ARG A 209 3.78 18.38 6.63
N LYS A 210 4.84 19.15 6.36
CA LYS A 210 4.98 19.97 5.16
C LYS A 210 6.42 19.93 4.69
N GLY A 211 6.64 19.44 3.46
CA GLY A 211 7.99 19.18 2.95
C GLY A 211 8.78 18.31 3.92
N ASP A 212 9.95 18.78 4.37
CA ASP A 212 10.83 18.05 5.30
C ASP A 212 10.50 18.28 6.79
N TRP A 213 9.53 19.13 7.07
CA TRP A 213 9.16 19.47 8.45
C TRP A 213 7.95 18.67 8.91
N LYS A 214 7.99 18.23 10.16
CA LYS A 214 6.87 17.57 10.86
C LYS A 214 6.69 18.19 12.24
N LEU A 215 5.51 18.77 12.45
CA LEU A 215 5.04 19.20 13.76
C LEU A 215 4.25 18.05 14.39
N ILE A 216 4.50 17.78 15.66
CA ILE A 216 3.74 16.84 16.47
C ILE A 216 3.18 17.61 17.64
N TYR A 217 1.87 17.58 17.81
CA TYR A 217 1.17 18.19 18.94
C TYR A 217 0.51 17.09 19.74
N TYR A 218 0.83 17.03 21.02
CA TYR A 218 0.23 16.09 21.96
C TYR A 218 -0.87 16.77 22.74
N TYR A 219 -1.97 16.05 22.92
CA TYR A 219 -3.09 16.46 23.78
C TYR A 219 -2.87 15.85 25.18
N HIS A 220 -3.06 16.65 26.22
CA HIS A 220 -2.89 16.24 27.61
C HIS A 220 -4.21 15.79 28.18
#